data_56da8c813c86c34d1eaa39c950fe555f
#
_entry.id   56da8c813c86c34d1eaa39c950fe555f
#
_cell.length_a   1.000
_cell.length_b   1.000
_cell.length_c   1.000
_cell.angle_alpha   90.00
_cell.angle_beta   90.00
_cell.angle_gamma   90.00
#
_symmetry.space_group_name_H-M   'P 1'
#
loop_
_entity.id
_entity.type
_entity.pdbx_description
1 polymer ?
#
loop_
_entity_poly.entity_id
_entity_poly.type
_entity_poly.pdbx_seq_one_letter_code
_entity_poly.pdbx_strand_id
1 'polypeptide(L)'
;VSARGLLFTPSGEPRLVLPGIASVIAAFIVALALITLTNRPRTEEQRADTLLRSGKAAQAERIYARLLEERPSVPIALSLLEAHARAQLLQKLAALGDEERLGGGMPIPDPDPPMTAAELDRLVDRLPEDVALAARFMRGLQERLVPPAVQERIAAGAAREPPMPWANELLGRQAQRESRHAEAAAFFEKEGVTFAERTDDVDTALEIWVSLEDWSTVRERLADPRVAAAAGAAIKYKLAVHDRDWRAAVRWLPMVWAPHLGGTGLALSAVAALGWAFFCARLGKLGARPWFRLPVYVTAFALGVASVMPTVLLIAIEEAKLRLVETGDPVRDALFFVFGVGLREEASKLLLFAPLLPILRRWGDKLDVLVCGALVGLGFAAEENLNYLAQQDLQTGISRFLTANFFHMAMTGTLASALDDFVSDREKHAAAFTRTTLFIVGIHGAYDFLLSHEEYGGSYLAMTAFVVLTRLFLEAVDSARRRADRGMTPLHAFVLAVAVVTGVSLAFASVAVGPKAAILLMGSGMLGQAIIVYVFVRQLRAM
;
A
#
# COMPACT_ATOMS: atom_id res chain seq x y z
N VAL A 1 -35.12 13.33 -20.47
CA VAL A 1 -34.82 11.88 -20.63
C VAL A 1 -34.99 11.23 -19.26
N SER A 2 -35.96 10.27 -19.16
CA SER A 2 -36.16 9.56 -17.89
C SER A 2 -34.94 8.68 -17.56
N ALA A 3 -34.62 8.52 -16.26
CA ALA A 3 -33.52 7.64 -15.81
C ALA A 3 -33.66 6.21 -16.39
N ARG A 4 -34.87 5.74 -16.63
CA ARG A 4 -35.15 4.45 -17.27
C ARG A 4 -34.73 4.42 -18.74
N GLY A 5 -34.87 5.52 -19.49
CA GLY A 5 -34.43 5.61 -20.89
C GLY A 5 -32.90 5.68 -21.06
N LEU A 6 -32.17 6.06 -20.01
CA LEU A 6 -30.71 6.00 -20.00
C LEU A 6 -30.18 4.59 -19.76
N LEU A 7 -30.89 3.79 -18.93
CA LEU A 7 -30.39 2.48 -18.47
C LEU A 7 -30.95 1.31 -19.30
N PHE A 8 -32.07 1.49 -20.00
CA PHE A 8 -32.73 0.42 -20.76
C PHE A 8 -33.09 0.86 -22.18
N THR A 9 -33.08 -0.09 -23.12
CA THR A 9 -33.62 0.08 -24.46
C THR A 9 -35.15 0.11 -24.40
N PRO A 10 -35.85 0.53 -25.45
CA PRO A 10 -37.30 0.41 -25.53
C PRO A 10 -37.80 -1.03 -25.37
N SER A 11 -37.02 -2.02 -25.78
CA SER A 11 -37.28 -3.45 -25.59
C SER A 11 -37.03 -3.96 -24.16
N GLY A 12 -36.56 -3.11 -23.25
CA GLY A 12 -36.26 -3.47 -21.85
C GLY A 12 -34.87 -4.07 -21.61
N GLU A 13 -34.02 -4.14 -22.63
CA GLU A 13 -32.64 -4.62 -22.46
C GLU A 13 -31.74 -3.56 -21.81
N PRO A 14 -30.79 -3.98 -20.95
CA PRO A 14 -29.87 -3.06 -20.28
C PRO A 14 -28.92 -2.36 -21.27
N ARG A 15 -28.84 -1.03 -21.20
CA ARG A 15 -27.83 -0.24 -21.90
C ARG A 15 -26.54 -0.19 -21.04
N LEU A 16 -25.53 -0.95 -21.40
CA LEU A 16 -24.30 -1.09 -20.60
C LEU A 16 -23.14 -0.26 -21.14
N VAL A 17 -23.05 -0.10 -22.47
CA VAL A 17 -21.85 0.47 -23.11
C VAL A 17 -21.71 1.96 -22.81
N LEU A 18 -22.72 2.78 -23.09
CA LEU A 18 -22.63 4.22 -22.89
C LEU A 18 -22.46 4.63 -21.41
N PRO A 19 -23.24 4.09 -20.45
CA PRO A 19 -22.99 4.33 -19.04
C PRO A 19 -21.62 3.84 -18.58
N GLY A 20 -21.13 2.70 -19.08
CA GLY A 20 -19.80 2.18 -18.78
C GLY A 20 -18.69 3.14 -19.22
N ILE A 21 -18.70 3.57 -20.48
CA ILE A 21 -17.71 4.53 -21.01
C ILE A 21 -17.76 5.85 -20.22
N ALA A 22 -18.94 6.39 -19.98
CA ALA A 22 -19.10 7.63 -19.19
C ALA A 22 -18.51 7.48 -17.78
N SER A 23 -18.70 6.32 -17.14
CA SER A 23 -18.15 6.04 -15.81
C SER A 23 -16.63 5.88 -15.82
N VAL A 24 -16.03 5.26 -16.84
CA VAL A 24 -14.56 5.21 -17.01
C VAL A 24 -14.00 6.62 -17.09
N ILE A 25 -14.59 7.47 -17.94
CA ILE A 25 -14.13 8.85 -18.13
C ILE A 25 -14.27 9.65 -16.82
N ALA A 26 -15.41 9.56 -16.17
CA ALA A 26 -15.67 10.25 -14.91
C ALA A 26 -14.69 9.79 -13.81
N ALA A 27 -14.49 8.49 -13.64
CA ALA A 27 -13.56 7.93 -12.67
C ALA A 27 -12.12 8.31 -12.97
N PHE A 28 -11.71 8.31 -14.25
CA PHE A 28 -10.39 8.78 -14.69
C PHE A 28 -10.16 10.25 -14.30
N ILE A 29 -11.12 11.13 -14.60
CA ILE A 29 -11.04 12.56 -14.27
C ILE A 29 -10.96 12.76 -12.75
N VAL A 30 -11.82 12.08 -11.98
CA VAL A 30 -11.82 12.16 -10.51
C VAL A 30 -10.49 11.65 -9.94
N ALA A 31 -10.01 10.49 -10.39
CA ALA A 31 -8.73 9.94 -9.94
C ALA A 31 -7.56 10.86 -10.30
N LEU A 32 -7.52 11.39 -11.51
CA LEU A 32 -6.48 12.33 -11.93
C LEU A 32 -6.50 13.61 -11.11
N ALA A 33 -7.70 14.15 -10.82
CA ALA A 33 -7.85 15.32 -9.94
C ALA A 33 -7.36 15.01 -8.52
N LEU A 34 -7.72 13.85 -7.94
CA LEU A 34 -7.26 13.42 -6.63
C LEU A 34 -5.74 13.25 -6.59
N ILE A 35 -5.15 12.58 -7.58
CA ILE A 35 -3.69 12.44 -7.69
C ILE A 35 -3.03 13.83 -7.73
N THR A 36 -3.56 14.73 -8.54
CA THR A 36 -3.01 16.09 -8.67
C THR A 36 -3.13 16.89 -7.38
N LEU A 37 -4.25 16.77 -6.66
CA LEU A 37 -4.49 17.46 -5.39
C LEU A 37 -3.64 16.90 -4.25
N THR A 38 -3.52 15.57 -4.16
CA THR A 38 -2.76 14.90 -3.09
C THR A 38 -1.25 15.02 -3.29
N ASN A 39 -0.79 15.03 -4.56
CA ASN A 39 0.63 15.14 -4.91
C ASN A 39 1.05 16.59 -5.23
N ARG A 40 0.16 17.57 -5.08
CA ARG A 40 0.52 18.95 -5.36
C ARG A 40 1.57 19.43 -4.37
N PRO A 41 2.81 19.67 -4.82
CA PRO A 41 3.86 20.17 -3.94
C PRO A 41 3.48 21.56 -3.45
N ARG A 42 3.55 21.78 -2.15
CA ARG A 42 3.26 23.08 -1.52
C ARG A 42 4.48 23.99 -1.53
N THR A 43 5.68 23.40 -1.67
CA THR A 43 6.96 24.10 -1.71
C THR A 43 7.77 23.63 -2.91
N GLU A 44 8.74 24.44 -3.37
CA GLU A 44 9.69 24.04 -4.42
C GLU A 44 10.53 22.83 -3.99
N GLU A 45 10.84 22.72 -2.70
CA GLU A 45 11.55 21.57 -2.12
C GLU A 45 10.74 20.26 -2.28
N GLN A 46 9.46 20.28 -1.89
CA GLN A 46 8.56 19.12 -2.12
C GLN A 46 8.39 18.81 -3.61
N ARG A 47 8.47 19.84 -4.47
CA ARG A 47 8.46 19.63 -5.92
C ARG A 47 9.71 18.90 -6.39
N ALA A 48 10.88 19.29 -5.89
CA ALA A 48 12.14 18.62 -6.18
C ALA A 48 12.14 17.17 -5.68
N ASP A 49 11.67 16.92 -4.44
CA ASP A 49 11.50 15.57 -3.89
C ASP A 49 10.60 14.69 -4.76
N THR A 50 9.50 15.26 -5.26
CA THR A 50 8.56 14.53 -6.13
C THR A 50 9.20 14.18 -7.47
N LEU A 51 9.95 15.10 -8.06
CA LEU A 51 10.70 14.88 -9.30
C LEU A 51 11.78 13.81 -9.10
N LEU A 52 12.52 13.86 -7.98
CA LEU A 52 13.55 12.88 -7.66
C LEU A 52 12.96 11.48 -7.54
N ARG A 53 11.84 11.33 -6.83
CA ARG A 53 11.12 10.05 -6.69
C ARG A 53 10.57 9.53 -8.01
N SER A 54 10.14 10.42 -8.92
CA SER A 54 9.61 10.04 -10.24
C SER A 54 10.70 9.80 -11.30
N GLY A 55 11.99 9.74 -10.92
CA GLY A 55 13.11 9.48 -11.82
C GLY A 55 13.60 10.71 -12.63
N LYS A 56 13.02 11.90 -12.40
CA LYS A 56 13.43 13.16 -13.04
C LYS A 56 14.51 13.86 -12.20
N ALA A 57 15.61 13.13 -11.98
CA ALA A 57 16.64 13.54 -11.03
C ALA A 57 17.38 14.82 -11.47
N ALA A 58 17.62 15.04 -12.78
CA ALA A 58 18.27 16.25 -13.26
C ALA A 58 17.39 17.50 -13.12
N GLN A 59 16.05 17.36 -13.22
CA GLN A 59 15.15 18.47 -12.94
C GLN A 59 15.09 18.79 -11.44
N ALA A 60 15.08 17.77 -10.59
CA ALA A 60 15.15 17.93 -9.13
C ALA A 60 16.44 18.63 -8.73
N GLU A 61 17.57 18.21 -9.28
CA GLU A 61 18.90 18.80 -9.09
C GLU A 61 18.90 20.31 -9.34
N ARG A 62 18.33 20.77 -10.45
CA ARG A 62 18.25 22.21 -10.77
C ARG A 62 17.41 23.01 -9.79
N ILE A 63 16.34 22.40 -9.28
CA ILE A 63 15.51 23.07 -8.26
C ILE A 63 16.28 23.16 -6.93
N TYR A 64 16.93 22.08 -6.50
CA TYR A 64 17.75 22.11 -5.28
C TYR A 64 18.93 23.09 -5.40
N ALA A 65 19.59 23.16 -6.57
CA ALA A 65 20.68 24.12 -6.80
C ALA A 65 20.20 25.56 -6.63
N ARG A 66 19.05 25.92 -7.21
CA ARG A 66 18.44 27.25 -7.03
C ARG A 66 18.05 27.51 -5.59
N LEU A 67 17.39 26.55 -4.93
CA LEU A 67 17.02 26.65 -3.53
C LEU A 67 18.24 26.85 -2.62
N LEU A 68 19.35 26.20 -2.94
CA LEU A 68 20.58 26.30 -2.19
C LEU A 68 21.24 27.67 -2.36
N GLU A 69 21.13 28.32 -3.53
CA GLU A 69 21.57 29.70 -3.74
C GLU A 69 20.68 30.72 -2.98
N GLU A 70 19.35 30.49 -2.95
CA GLU A 70 18.40 31.37 -2.28
C GLU A 70 18.45 31.26 -0.75
N ARG A 71 18.59 30.06 -0.23
CA ARG A 71 18.59 29.74 1.22
C ARG A 71 19.56 28.59 1.53
N PRO A 72 20.85 28.89 1.64
CA PRO A 72 21.87 27.90 1.92
C PRO A 72 21.56 27.13 3.21
N SER A 73 21.47 25.80 3.11
CA SER A 73 21.29 24.92 4.27
C SER A 73 21.86 23.53 3.98
N VAL A 74 22.30 22.84 5.03
CA VAL A 74 22.86 21.48 4.90
C VAL A 74 21.82 20.50 4.32
N PRO A 75 20.55 20.44 4.75
CA PRO A 75 19.57 19.56 4.15
C PRO A 75 19.43 19.71 2.64
N ILE A 76 19.31 20.96 2.16
CA ILE A 76 19.16 21.24 0.72
C ILE A 76 20.45 20.82 -0.03
N ALA A 77 21.64 21.05 0.55
CA ALA A 77 22.89 20.62 -0.05
C ALA A 77 22.98 19.09 -0.17
N LEU A 78 22.55 18.34 0.86
CA LEU A 78 22.51 16.88 0.83
C LEU A 78 21.51 16.37 -0.22
N SER A 79 20.32 16.96 -0.31
CA SER A 79 19.31 16.62 -1.33
C SER A 79 19.81 16.93 -2.74
N LEU A 80 20.54 18.03 -2.93
CA LEU A 80 21.19 18.35 -4.21
C LEU A 80 22.18 17.25 -4.63
N LEU A 81 23.06 16.84 -3.71
CA LEU A 81 24.07 15.82 -3.99
C LEU A 81 23.45 14.46 -4.27
N GLU A 82 22.36 14.11 -3.59
CA GLU A 82 21.60 12.89 -3.89
C GLU A 82 20.97 12.95 -5.28
N ALA A 83 20.33 14.05 -5.62
CA ALA A 83 19.74 14.27 -6.94
C ALA A 83 20.81 14.22 -8.05
N HIS A 84 21.98 14.85 -7.84
CA HIS A 84 23.12 14.82 -8.75
C HIS A 84 23.63 13.39 -8.99
N ALA A 85 23.91 12.66 -7.91
CA ALA A 85 24.40 11.27 -8.03
C ALA A 85 23.40 10.37 -8.76
N ARG A 86 22.11 10.53 -8.48
CA ARG A 86 21.04 9.76 -9.13
C ARG A 86 20.89 10.15 -10.61
N ALA A 87 20.99 11.43 -10.95
CA ALA A 87 20.93 11.91 -12.32
C ALA A 87 22.10 11.37 -13.15
N GLN A 88 23.33 11.38 -12.60
CA GLN A 88 24.50 10.77 -13.26
C GLN A 88 24.35 9.27 -13.45
N LEU A 89 23.82 8.55 -12.46
CA LEU A 89 23.57 7.10 -12.58
C LEU A 89 22.57 6.81 -13.69
N LEU A 90 21.44 7.52 -13.72
CA LEU A 90 20.42 7.35 -14.75
C LEU A 90 20.96 7.68 -16.16
N GLN A 91 21.79 8.70 -16.28
CA GLN A 91 22.46 9.03 -17.54
C GLN A 91 23.41 7.92 -18.01
N LYS A 92 24.21 7.35 -17.11
CA LYS A 92 25.08 6.20 -17.41
C LYS A 92 24.29 4.98 -17.85
N LEU A 93 23.21 4.64 -17.15
CA LEU A 93 22.32 3.53 -17.50
C LEU A 93 21.63 3.77 -18.85
N ALA A 94 21.24 4.99 -19.15
CA ALA A 94 20.68 5.35 -20.45
C ALA A 94 21.68 5.18 -21.62
N ALA A 95 22.97 5.36 -21.36
CA ALA A 95 24.04 5.18 -22.36
C ALA A 95 24.40 3.71 -22.65
N LEU A 96 24.02 2.77 -21.75
CA LEU A 96 24.33 1.33 -21.88
C LEU A 96 23.45 0.57 -22.89
N GLY A 97 22.45 1.20 -23.49
CA GLY A 97 21.65 0.65 -24.61
C GLY A 97 20.42 -0.17 -24.18
N ASP A 98 19.55 -0.45 -25.18
CA ASP A 98 18.22 -1.04 -24.94
C ASP A 98 18.22 -2.52 -24.54
N GLU A 99 19.30 -3.27 -24.77
CA GLU A 99 19.35 -4.71 -24.46
C GLU A 99 19.34 -5.01 -22.95
N GLU A 100 19.90 -4.13 -22.11
CA GLU A 100 19.85 -4.26 -20.64
C GLU A 100 18.58 -3.68 -20.01
N ARG A 101 17.76 -2.98 -20.78
CA ARG A 101 16.49 -2.37 -20.30
C ARG A 101 15.32 -3.35 -20.20
N LEU A 102 15.43 -4.55 -20.73
CA LEU A 102 14.35 -5.56 -20.77
C LEU A 102 14.05 -6.24 -19.41
N GLY A 103 14.75 -5.89 -18.37
CA GLY A 103 14.54 -6.38 -17.00
C GLY A 103 13.66 -5.49 -16.11
N GLY A 104 12.55 -4.95 -16.61
CA GLY A 104 11.45 -4.42 -15.79
C GLY A 104 11.60 -2.98 -15.26
N GLY A 105 10.72 -2.11 -15.68
CA GLY A 105 10.24 -0.97 -14.87
C GLY A 105 11.18 0.21 -14.62
N MET A 106 12.27 0.37 -15.35
CA MET A 106 13.13 1.54 -15.15
C MET A 106 12.45 2.85 -15.57
N PRO A 107 12.62 3.93 -14.76
CA PRO A 107 12.09 5.25 -15.10
C PRO A 107 12.62 5.71 -16.47
N ILE A 108 11.75 6.35 -17.25
CA ILE A 108 12.14 7.01 -18.50
C ILE A 108 13.26 8.01 -18.18
N PRO A 109 14.42 7.96 -18.87
CA PRO A 109 15.51 8.88 -18.60
C PRO A 109 15.03 10.34 -18.68
N ASP A 110 15.51 11.16 -17.73
CA ASP A 110 15.25 12.59 -17.75
C ASP A 110 15.85 13.16 -19.06
N PRO A 111 15.09 13.91 -19.87
CA PRO A 111 15.61 14.51 -21.08
C PRO A 111 16.69 15.56 -20.81
N ASP A 112 16.77 16.05 -19.59
CA ASP A 112 17.72 17.07 -19.20
C ASP A 112 19.04 16.45 -18.73
N PRO A 113 20.20 16.98 -19.15
CA PRO A 113 21.49 16.53 -18.65
C PRO A 113 21.68 16.99 -17.18
N PRO A 114 22.34 16.16 -16.34
CA PRO A 114 22.74 16.59 -14.99
C PRO A 114 23.75 17.75 -15.05
N MET A 115 23.89 18.47 -13.94
CA MET A 115 24.95 19.45 -13.76
C MET A 115 26.32 18.81 -13.96
N THR A 116 27.25 19.57 -14.52
CA THR A 116 28.64 19.12 -14.59
C THR A 116 29.32 19.23 -13.22
N ALA A 117 30.37 18.43 -12.97
CA ALA A 117 31.15 18.53 -11.74
C ALA A 117 31.67 19.94 -11.49
N ALA A 118 32.09 20.66 -12.54
CA ALA A 118 32.59 22.03 -12.43
C ALA A 118 31.49 23.05 -12.06
N GLU A 119 30.23 22.82 -12.45
CA GLU A 119 29.10 23.66 -12.03
C GLU A 119 28.76 23.41 -10.56
N LEU A 120 28.75 22.15 -10.15
CA LEU A 120 28.52 21.78 -8.76
C LEU A 120 29.63 22.34 -7.85
N ASP A 121 30.89 22.24 -8.25
CA ASP A 121 32.03 22.81 -7.49
C ASP A 121 31.88 24.33 -7.31
N ARG A 122 31.61 25.05 -8.39
CA ARG A 122 31.38 26.51 -8.33
C ARG A 122 30.20 26.89 -7.44
N LEU A 123 29.16 26.08 -7.40
CA LEU A 123 28.05 26.30 -6.50
C LEU A 123 28.47 26.10 -5.04
N VAL A 124 29.10 24.96 -4.74
CA VAL A 124 29.58 24.63 -3.38
C VAL A 124 30.57 25.67 -2.84
N ASP A 125 31.45 26.21 -3.70
CA ASP A 125 32.45 27.21 -3.31
C ASP A 125 31.86 28.57 -2.91
N ARG A 126 30.60 28.85 -3.29
CA ARG A 126 29.88 30.08 -2.92
C ARG A 126 29.05 29.95 -1.65
N LEU A 127 28.91 28.74 -1.11
CA LEU A 127 28.07 28.50 0.06
C LEU A 127 28.74 28.97 1.36
N PRO A 128 27.98 29.24 2.42
CA PRO A 128 28.50 29.40 3.76
C PRO A 128 29.40 28.25 4.15
N GLU A 129 30.42 28.53 4.95
CA GLU A 129 31.53 27.59 5.23
C GLU A 129 31.07 26.24 5.78
N ASP A 130 30.09 26.23 6.68
CA ASP A 130 29.50 25.02 7.28
C ASP A 130 28.73 24.17 6.26
N VAL A 131 27.94 24.82 5.40
CA VAL A 131 27.18 24.15 4.33
C VAL A 131 28.12 23.58 3.26
N ALA A 132 29.13 24.38 2.85
CA ALA A 132 30.15 23.93 1.91
C ALA A 132 30.96 22.75 2.46
N LEU A 133 31.28 22.78 3.77
CA LEU A 133 31.99 21.70 4.44
C LEU A 133 31.19 20.40 4.43
N ALA A 134 29.88 20.47 4.77
CA ALA A 134 28.98 19.32 4.74
C ALA A 134 28.83 18.77 3.31
N ALA A 135 28.67 19.64 2.31
CA ALA A 135 28.56 19.25 0.90
C ALA A 135 29.82 18.54 0.40
N ARG A 136 31.02 19.09 0.69
CA ARG A 136 32.30 18.45 0.32
C ARG A 136 32.49 17.10 1.00
N PHE A 137 32.09 16.98 2.27
CA PHE A 137 32.16 15.72 3.00
C PHE A 137 31.25 14.66 2.36
N MET A 138 29.97 14.98 2.11
CA MET A 138 29.03 14.04 1.49
C MET A 138 29.44 13.62 0.08
N ARG A 139 29.94 14.56 -0.72
CA ARG A 139 30.49 14.23 -2.03
C ARG A 139 31.68 13.29 -1.93
N GLY A 140 32.63 13.56 -1.02
CA GLY A 140 33.74 12.66 -0.75
C GLY A 140 33.28 11.27 -0.31
N LEU A 141 32.20 11.17 0.47
CA LEU A 141 31.60 9.87 0.78
C LEU A 141 31.05 9.19 -0.47
N GLN A 142 30.37 9.91 -1.37
CA GLN A 142 29.83 9.34 -2.61
C GLN A 142 30.95 8.85 -3.55
N GLU A 143 32.02 9.60 -3.67
CA GLU A 143 33.20 9.29 -4.47
C GLU A 143 34.18 8.32 -3.78
N ARG A 144 33.90 7.90 -2.54
CA ARG A 144 34.76 7.07 -1.67
C ARG A 144 36.12 7.70 -1.37
N LEU A 145 36.20 9.02 -1.40
CA LEU A 145 37.43 9.78 -1.16
C LEU A 145 37.10 11.09 -0.41
N VAL A 146 36.95 11.03 0.90
CA VAL A 146 36.81 12.23 1.73
C VAL A 146 38.19 12.86 1.94
N PRO A 147 38.38 14.16 1.58
CA PRO A 147 39.65 14.81 1.82
C PRO A 147 39.99 14.87 3.33
N PRO A 148 41.22 14.56 3.75
CA PRO A 148 41.59 14.52 5.17
C PRO A 148 41.27 15.81 5.95
N ALA A 149 41.53 16.97 5.35
CA ALA A 149 41.20 18.26 5.96
C ALA A 149 39.69 18.48 6.17
N VAL A 150 38.85 17.96 5.29
CA VAL A 150 37.37 17.99 5.44
C VAL A 150 36.96 17.05 6.56
N GLN A 151 37.52 15.84 6.59
CA GLN A 151 37.29 14.84 7.63
C GLN A 151 37.61 15.39 9.03
N GLU A 152 38.81 15.96 9.21
CA GLU A 152 39.25 16.53 10.47
C GLU A 152 38.32 17.68 10.95
N ARG A 153 37.87 18.51 10.05
CA ARG A 153 36.98 19.63 10.38
C ARG A 153 35.60 19.17 10.81
N ILE A 154 35.02 18.15 10.16
CA ILE A 154 33.73 17.56 10.57
C ILE A 154 33.89 16.88 11.94
N ALA A 155 34.96 16.10 12.15
CA ALA A 155 35.24 15.44 13.42
C ALA A 155 35.42 16.48 14.56
N ALA A 156 36.17 17.55 14.32
CA ALA A 156 36.33 18.65 15.27
C ALA A 156 34.97 19.35 15.56
N GLY A 157 34.13 19.53 14.55
CA GLY A 157 32.77 20.06 14.70
C GLY A 157 31.88 19.20 15.57
N ALA A 158 31.91 17.88 15.38
CA ALA A 158 31.17 16.90 16.18
C ALA A 158 31.63 16.80 17.65
N ALA A 159 32.90 17.16 17.90
CA ALA A 159 33.49 17.15 19.24
C ALA A 159 33.27 18.42 20.06
N ARG A 160 32.70 19.47 19.47
CA ARG A 160 32.38 20.75 20.18
C ARG A 160 31.23 20.57 21.17
N GLU A 161 31.10 21.52 22.08
CA GLU A 161 29.94 21.67 22.97
C GLU A 161 29.36 23.11 22.86
N PRO A 162 28.17 23.26 22.29
CA PRO A 162 27.37 22.25 21.58
C PRO A 162 28.05 21.79 20.27
N PRO A 163 27.78 20.58 19.80
CA PRO A 163 28.34 20.10 18.54
C PRO A 163 27.82 20.93 17.36
N MET A 164 28.59 20.94 16.28
CA MET A 164 28.13 21.57 15.03
C MET A 164 26.95 20.75 14.47
N PRO A 165 25.81 21.40 14.14
CA PRO A 165 24.67 20.71 13.54
C PRO A 165 25.08 19.89 12.31
N TRP A 166 24.53 18.69 12.15
CA TRP A 166 24.81 17.73 11.07
C TRP A 166 26.16 17.02 11.14
N ALA A 167 27.08 17.45 12.01
CA ALA A 167 28.41 16.84 12.06
C ALA A 167 28.37 15.39 12.50
N ASN A 168 27.60 15.07 13.53
CA ASN A 168 27.45 13.68 13.98
C ASN A 168 26.68 12.83 12.96
N GLU A 169 25.62 13.35 12.31
CA GLU A 169 24.92 12.63 11.23
C GLU A 169 25.89 12.27 10.08
N LEU A 170 26.71 13.23 9.63
CA LEU A 170 27.68 12.98 8.56
C LEU A 170 28.70 11.89 8.93
N LEU A 171 29.22 11.91 10.17
CA LEU A 171 30.09 10.85 10.68
C LEU A 171 29.35 9.51 10.82
N GLY A 172 28.08 9.55 11.24
CA GLY A 172 27.22 8.37 11.29
C GLY A 172 27.05 7.72 9.92
N ARG A 173 26.76 8.52 8.89
CA ARG A 173 26.67 8.06 7.49
C ARG A 173 28.00 7.47 6.98
N GLN A 174 29.14 8.07 7.35
CA GLN A 174 30.45 7.51 7.04
C GLN A 174 30.66 6.15 7.72
N ALA A 175 30.48 6.09 9.03
CA ALA A 175 30.63 4.86 9.80
C ALA A 175 29.72 3.73 9.29
N GLN A 176 28.49 4.07 8.90
CA GLN A 176 27.55 3.10 8.30
C GLN A 176 28.06 2.54 6.97
N ARG A 177 28.62 3.38 6.10
CA ARG A 177 29.24 2.92 4.83
C ARG A 177 30.47 2.04 5.05
N GLU A 178 31.20 2.30 6.11
CA GLU A 178 32.37 1.51 6.52
C GLU A 178 32.00 0.27 7.34
N SER A 179 30.69 -0.03 7.47
CA SER A 179 30.13 -1.14 8.25
C SER A 179 30.47 -1.08 9.75
N ARG A 180 30.78 0.11 10.26
CA ARG A 180 31.01 0.38 11.69
C ARG A 180 29.68 0.73 12.38
N HIS A 181 28.76 -0.23 12.41
CA HIS A 181 27.37 -0.01 12.77
C HIS A 181 27.15 0.57 14.17
N ALA A 182 27.87 0.07 15.18
CA ALA A 182 27.76 0.56 16.55
C ALA A 182 28.19 2.03 16.68
N GLU A 183 29.25 2.42 15.98
CA GLU A 183 29.74 3.78 15.94
C GLU A 183 28.77 4.70 15.17
N ALA A 184 28.23 4.20 14.06
CA ALA A 184 27.20 4.91 13.30
C ALA A 184 25.98 5.23 14.16
N ALA A 185 25.45 4.22 14.89
CA ALA A 185 24.32 4.40 15.79
C ALA A 185 24.59 5.44 16.88
N ALA A 186 25.80 5.42 17.49
CA ALA A 186 26.18 6.39 18.51
C ALA A 186 26.20 7.84 17.96
N PHE A 187 26.70 8.03 16.75
CA PHE A 187 26.70 9.34 16.09
C PHE A 187 25.27 9.83 15.77
N PHE A 188 24.42 9.00 15.18
CA PHE A 188 23.04 9.36 14.89
C PHE A 188 22.25 9.67 16.17
N GLU A 189 22.39 8.85 17.22
CA GLU A 189 21.74 9.10 18.51
C GLU A 189 22.16 10.45 19.10
N LYS A 190 23.47 10.77 19.08
CA LYS A 190 24.00 12.04 19.59
C LYS A 190 23.43 13.22 18.83
N GLU A 191 23.32 13.15 17.50
CA GLU A 191 22.70 14.20 16.67
C GLU A 191 21.23 14.38 17.05
N GLY A 192 20.43 13.30 17.03
CA GLY A 192 18.99 13.39 17.25
C GLY A 192 18.57 13.72 18.68
N VAL A 193 19.39 13.40 19.69
CA VAL A 193 19.15 13.84 21.09
C VAL A 193 19.57 15.29 21.32
N THR A 194 20.58 15.77 20.57
CA THR A 194 21.09 17.14 20.73
C THR A 194 20.19 18.16 20.03
N PHE A 195 19.65 17.82 18.86
CA PHE A 195 18.87 18.73 18.03
C PHE A 195 17.42 18.24 17.90
N ALA A 196 16.47 18.97 18.51
CA ALA A 196 15.05 18.57 18.59
C ALA A 196 14.37 18.40 17.22
N GLU A 197 14.86 19.08 16.18
CA GLU A 197 14.39 18.95 14.79
C GLU A 197 14.95 17.72 14.07
N ARG A 198 15.80 16.93 14.73
CA ARG A 198 16.54 15.78 14.18
C ARG A 198 16.15 14.45 14.81
N THR A 199 14.92 14.34 15.28
CA THR A 199 14.43 13.09 15.92
C THR A 199 14.54 11.85 15.04
N ASP A 200 14.49 12.02 13.71
CA ASP A 200 14.67 10.92 12.74
C ASP A 200 16.04 10.24 12.85
N ASP A 201 17.06 10.95 13.35
CA ASP A 201 18.37 10.37 13.59
C ASP A 201 18.35 9.39 14.77
N VAL A 202 17.50 9.64 15.80
CA VAL A 202 17.29 8.68 16.89
C VAL A 202 16.67 7.38 16.35
N ASP A 203 15.67 7.50 15.48
CA ASP A 203 15.07 6.33 14.84
C ASP A 203 16.09 5.58 13.98
N THR A 204 16.93 6.30 13.23
CA THR A 204 18.01 5.71 12.44
C THR A 204 19.00 4.94 13.34
N ALA A 205 19.41 5.51 14.47
CA ALA A 205 20.29 4.85 15.44
C ALA A 205 19.67 3.56 15.99
N LEU A 206 18.41 3.62 16.41
CA LEU A 206 17.69 2.48 16.96
C LEU A 206 17.43 1.39 15.91
N GLU A 207 17.12 1.77 14.65
CA GLU A 207 16.96 0.82 13.54
C GLU A 207 18.27 0.07 13.23
N ILE A 208 19.43 0.71 13.38
CA ILE A 208 20.74 0.03 13.26
C ILE A 208 20.84 -1.09 14.32
N TRP A 209 20.52 -0.80 15.59
CA TRP A 209 20.56 -1.81 16.65
C TRP A 209 19.53 -2.92 16.43
N VAL A 210 18.34 -2.58 15.95
CA VAL A 210 17.31 -3.57 15.55
C VAL A 210 17.83 -4.47 14.44
N SER A 211 18.50 -3.92 13.42
CA SER A 211 19.05 -4.71 12.31
C SER A 211 20.20 -5.65 12.73
N LEU A 212 20.88 -5.32 13.81
CA LEU A 212 21.91 -6.15 14.44
C LEU A 212 21.34 -7.16 15.45
N GLU A 213 20.00 -7.18 15.61
CA GLU A 213 19.30 -7.98 16.63
C GLU A 213 19.76 -7.68 18.09
N ASP A 214 20.41 -6.54 18.33
CA ASP A 214 20.84 -6.12 19.66
C ASP A 214 19.72 -5.40 20.42
N TRP A 215 18.72 -6.19 20.79
CA TRP A 215 17.56 -5.72 21.54
C TRP A 215 17.90 -5.28 22.97
N SER A 216 19.03 -5.74 23.50
CA SER A 216 19.52 -5.31 24.82
C SER A 216 19.90 -3.83 24.78
N THR A 217 20.64 -3.43 23.77
CA THR A 217 21.00 -2.02 23.54
C THR A 217 19.78 -1.17 23.20
N VAL A 218 18.85 -1.63 22.35
CA VAL A 218 17.59 -0.90 22.08
C VAL A 218 16.83 -0.60 23.37
N ARG A 219 16.73 -1.57 24.27
CA ARG A 219 16.03 -1.40 25.56
C ARG A 219 16.77 -0.43 26.49
N GLU A 220 18.09 -0.54 26.57
CA GLU A 220 18.93 0.37 27.35
C GLU A 220 18.80 1.82 26.86
N ARG A 221 18.87 2.05 25.55
CA ARG A 221 18.73 3.39 24.97
C ARG A 221 17.34 3.97 25.18
N LEU A 222 16.28 3.19 25.00
CA LEU A 222 14.91 3.63 25.28
C LEU A 222 14.62 3.86 26.78
N ALA A 223 15.51 3.45 27.69
CA ALA A 223 15.42 3.82 29.10
C ALA A 223 15.86 5.28 29.36
N ASP A 224 16.66 5.90 28.47
CA ASP A 224 16.93 7.35 28.51
C ASP A 224 15.66 8.11 28.09
N PRO A 225 15.10 9.00 28.96
CA PRO A 225 13.89 9.74 28.63
C PRO A 225 14.00 10.60 27.38
N ARG A 226 15.19 11.10 27.04
CA ARG A 226 15.43 11.92 25.84
C ARG A 226 15.32 11.08 24.57
N VAL A 227 15.97 9.93 24.55
CA VAL A 227 15.87 8.94 23.46
C VAL A 227 14.43 8.45 23.33
N ALA A 228 13.79 8.08 24.45
CA ALA A 228 12.40 7.62 24.45
C ALA A 228 11.41 8.67 23.95
N ALA A 229 11.65 9.96 24.21
CA ALA A 229 10.79 11.04 23.72
C ALA A 229 10.95 11.25 22.21
N ALA A 230 12.17 11.13 21.69
CA ALA A 230 12.49 11.28 20.27
C ALA A 230 12.14 10.04 19.42
N ALA A 231 12.22 8.85 20.00
CA ALA A 231 11.99 7.59 19.29
C ALA A 231 10.54 7.47 18.77
N GLY A 232 10.41 7.02 17.53
CA GLY A 232 9.14 6.81 16.83
C GLY A 232 8.33 5.62 17.37
N ALA A 233 7.07 5.55 16.99
CA ALA A 233 6.15 4.48 17.38
C ALA A 233 6.58 3.11 16.83
N ALA A 234 7.20 3.07 15.64
CA ALA A 234 7.62 1.85 14.98
C ALA A 234 8.66 1.07 15.80
N ILE A 235 9.69 1.77 16.32
CA ILE A 235 10.71 1.16 17.18
C ILE A 235 10.10 0.62 18.47
N LYS A 236 9.22 1.40 19.11
CA LYS A 236 8.54 0.99 20.34
C LYS A 236 7.64 -0.22 20.13
N TYR A 237 6.98 -0.29 18.97
CA TYR A 237 6.20 -1.47 18.58
C TYR A 237 7.08 -2.69 18.36
N LYS A 238 8.19 -2.57 17.59
CA LYS A 238 9.14 -3.65 17.34
C LYS A 238 9.70 -4.22 18.65
N LEU A 239 10.11 -3.34 19.58
CA LEU A 239 10.60 -3.79 20.90
C LEU A 239 9.52 -4.49 21.70
N ALA A 240 8.29 -3.95 21.74
CA ALA A 240 7.16 -4.57 22.45
C ALA A 240 6.86 -5.98 21.90
N VAL A 241 6.90 -6.17 20.58
CA VAL A 241 6.74 -7.48 19.93
C VAL A 241 7.87 -8.43 20.33
N HIS A 242 9.12 -7.98 20.26
CA HIS A 242 10.29 -8.76 20.63
C HIS A 242 10.21 -9.23 22.12
N ASP A 243 9.86 -8.30 23.03
CA ASP A 243 9.75 -8.57 24.46
C ASP A 243 8.45 -9.32 24.82
N ARG A 244 7.59 -9.59 23.83
CA ARG A 244 6.27 -10.21 23.98
C ARG A 244 5.33 -9.42 24.91
N ASP A 245 5.54 -8.11 25.04
CA ASP A 245 4.62 -7.20 25.70
C ASP A 245 3.48 -6.83 24.74
N TRP A 246 2.51 -7.73 24.62
CA TRP A 246 1.36 -7.57 23.72
C TRP A 246 0.49 -6.37 24.07
N ARG A 247 0.49 -5.92 25.34
CA ARG A 247 -0.25 -4.71 25.75
C ARG A 247 0.41 -3.47 25.16
N ALA A 248 1.72 -3.37 25.26
CA ALA A 248 2.46 -2.28 24.64
C ALA A 248 2.37 -2.35 23.09
N ALA A 249 2.48 -3.54 22.49
CA ALA A 249 2.33 -3.71 21.04
C ALA A 249 0.97 -3.21 20.56
N VAL A 250 -0.14 -3.62 21.20
CA VAL A 250 -1.49 -3.12 20.85
C VAL A 250 -1.61 -1.61 21.04
N ARG A 251 -0.96 -1.02 22.05
CA ARG A 251 -0.97 0.43 22.27
C ARG A 251 -0.27 1.21 21.14
N TRP A 252 0.85 0.70 20.64
CA TRP A 252 1.63 1.38 19.59
C TRP A 252 1.12 1.12 18.17
N LEU A 253 0.43 0.01 17.95
CA LEU A 253 -0.05 -0.42 16.64
C LEU A 253 -0.83 0.66 15.86
N PRO A 254 -1.80 1.40 16.46
CA PRO A 254 -2.53 2.44 15.73
C PRO A 254 -1.62 3.57 15.25
N MET A 255 -0.55 3.90 16.01
CA MET A 255 0.39 4.96 15.65
C MET A 255 1.35 4.53 14.54
N VAL A 256 1.65 3.24 14.46
CA VAL A 256 2.43 2.65 13.35
C VAL A 256 1.59 2.57 12.08
N TRP A 257 0.31 2.25 12.22
CA TRP A 257 -0.61 2.05 11.10
C TRP A 257 -1.14 3.37 10.50
N ALA A 258 -1.45 4.38 11.32
CA ALA A 258 -2.05 5.64 10.87
C ALA A 258 -1.31 6.37 9.72
N PRO A 259 0.03 6.41 9.67
CA PRO A 259 0.76 7.05 8.56
C PRO A 259 0.51 6.41 7.20
N HIS A 260 0.16 5.12 7.15
CA HIS A 260 -0.17 4.43 5.90
C HIS A 260 -1.52 4.88 5.31
N LEU A 261 -2.40 5.45 6.15
CA LEU A 261 -3.71 5.97 5.74
C LEU A 261 -3.59 7.39 5.15
N GLY A 262 -2.77 7.56 4.11
CA GLY A 262 -2.55 8.89 3.54
C GLY A 262 -2.21 8.90 2.06
N GLY A 263 -2.20 10.12 1.51
CA GLY A 263 -1.68 10.37 0.16
C GLY A 263 -2.55 9.83 -0.98
N THR A 264 -1.91 9.70 -2.13
CA THR A 264 -2.54 9.28 -3.39
C THR A 264 -3.05 7.85 -3.33
N GLY A 265 -2.32 6.95 -2.67
CA GLY A 265 -2.70 5.55 -2.52
C GLY A 265 -4.08 5.41 -1.87
N LEU A 266 -4.30 6.11 -0.75
CA LEU A 266 -5.60 6.11 -0.07
C LEU A 266 -6.71 6.63 -0.98
N ALA A 267 -6.49 7.75 -1.69
CA ALA A 267 -7.49 8.32 -2.59
C ALA A 267 -7.90 7.34 -3.70
N LEU A 268 -6.93 6.67 -4.32
CA LEU A 268 -7.18 5.71 -5.41
C LEU A 268 -7.86 4.44 -4.90
N SER A 269 -7.36 3.87 -3.79
CA SER A 269 -7.97 2.70 -3.17
C SER A 269 -9.41 2.99 -2.73
N ALA A 270 -9.67 4.16 -2.15
CA ALA A 270 -11.02 4.57 -1.75
C ALA A 270 -11.98 4.67 -2.96
N VAL A 271 -11.55 5.28 -4.07
CA VAL A 271 -12.40 5.39 -5.27
C VAL A 271 -12.70 4.01 -5.87
N ALA A 272 -11.69 3.13 -5.96
CA ALA A 272 -11.89 1.76 -6.42
C ALA A 272 -12.84 0.98 -5.49
N ALA A 273 -12.64 1.08 -4.17
CA ALA A 273 -13.50 0.47 -3.17
C ALA A 273 -14.94 0.99 -3.22
N LEU A 274 -15.15 2.30 -3.46
CA LEU A 274 -16.49 2.87 -3.63
C LEU A 274 -17.24 2.27 -4.81
N GLY A 275 -16.56 1.97 -5.93
CA GLY A 275 -17.16 1.26 -7.06
C GLY A 275 -17.70 -0.11 -6.64
N TRP A 276 -16.91 -0.90 -5.94
CA TRP A 276 -17.31 -2.21 -5.43
C TRP A 276 -18.35 -2.12 -4.29
N ALA A 277 -18.23 -1.13 -3.40
CA ALA A 277 -19.23 -0.90 -2.35
C ALA A 277 -20.60 -0.55 -2.95
N PHE A 278 -20.64 0.24 -4.04
CA PHE A 278 -21.86 0.50 -4.79
C PHE A 278 -22.46 -0.79 -5.38
N PHE A 279 -21.62 -1.65 -5.96
CA PHE A 279 -22.07 -2.97 -6.43
C PHE A 279 -22.68 -3.81 -5.29
N CYS A 280 -21.99 -3.92 -4.14
CA CYS A 280 -22.51 -4.59 -2.95
C CYS A 280 -23.85 -4.00 -2.47
N ALA A 281 -23.95 -2.69 -2.40
CA ALA A 281 -25.16 -2.01 -1.98
C ALA A 281 -26.34 -2.30 -2.91
N ARG A 282 -26.07 -2.49 -4.19
CA ARG A 282 -27.10 -2.90 -5.18
C ARG A 282 -27.47 -4.37 -5.07
N LEU A 283 -26.50 -5.25 -4.80
CA LEU A 283 -26.79 -6.64 -4.46
C LEU A 283 -27.70 -6.73 -3.24
N GLY A 284 -27.40 -5.96 -2.18
CA GLY A 284 -28.10 -5.92 -0.91
C GLY A 284 -29.42 -5.12 -0.91
N LYS A 285 -29.89 -4.64 -2.06
CA LYS A 285 -31.14 -3.86 -2.17
C LYS A 285 -31.20 -2.66 -1.22
N LEU A 286 -30.11 -1.86 -1.16
CA LEU A 286 -30.00 -0.70 -0.27
C LEU A 286 -31.26 0.19 -0.24
N GLY A 287 -31.88 0.40 -1.41
CA GLY A 287 -33.08 1.24 -1.54
C GLY A 287 -34.32 0.75 -0.79
N ALA A 288 -34.36 -0.52 -0.37
CA ALA A 288 -35.53 -1.07 0.33
C ALA A 288 -35.61 -0.62 1.82
N ARG A 289 -34.46 -0.40 2.48
CA ARG A 289 -34.39 0.07 3.88
C ARG A 289 -33.13 0.94 4.09
N PRO A 290 -33.03 2.10 3.43
CA PRO A 290 -31.80 2.88 3.42
C PRO A 290 -31.40 3.37 4.82
N TRP A 291 -32.34 3.69 5.68
CA TRP A 291 -32.10 4.17 7.05
C TRP A 291 -31.38 3.13 7.93
N PHE A 292 -31.57 1.84 7.67
CA PHE A 292 -30.91 0.74 8.38
C PHE A 292 -29.67 0.27 7.62
N ARG A 293 -29.80 -0.02 6.32
CA ARG A 293 -28.75 -0.65 5.52
C ARG A 293 -27.54 0.25 5.33
N LEU A 294 -27.75 1.56 5.08
CA LEU A 294 -26.62 2.45 4.83
C LEU A 294 -25.67 2.56 6.03
N PRO A 295 -26.12 2.86 7.27
CA PRO A 295 -25.21 2.89 8.41
C PRO A 295 -24.53 1.56 8.67
N VAL A 296 -25.26 0.44 8.56
CA VAL A 296 -24.69 -0.89 8.80
C VAL A 296 -23.66 -1.27 7.74
N TYR A 297 -23.91 -0.94 6.46
CA TYR A 297 -22.96 -1.18 5.37
C TYR A 297 -21.69 -0.34 5.52
N VAL A 298 -21.84 0.94 5.88
CA VAL A 298 -20.67 1.80 6.18
C VAL A 298 -19.88 1.27 7.36
N THR A 299 -20.56 0.84 8.44
CA THR A 299 -19.92 0.22 9.60
C THR A 299 -19.20 -1.08 9.22
N ALA A 300 -19.83 -1.95 8.43
CA ALA A 300 -19.20 -3.19 7.95
C ALA A 300 -17.91 -2.92 7.18
N PHE A 301 -17.94 -1.96 6.24
CA PHE A 301 -16.74 -1.55 5.52
C PHE A 301 -15.64 -1.02 6.47
N ALA A 302 -15.99 -0.15 7.41
CA ALA A 302 -15.04 0.41 8.38
C ALA A 302 -14.43 -0.68 9.29
N LEU A 303 -15.23 -1.67 9.71
CA LEU A 303 -14.73 -2.84 10.46
C LEU A 303 -13.80 -3.70 9.61
N GLY A 304 -14.03 -3.78 8.30
CA GLY A 304 -13.12 -4.42 7.36
C GLY A 304 -11.75 -3.73 7.33
N VAL A 305 -11.72 -2.41 7.18
CA VAL A 305 -10.48 -1.62 7.29
C VAL A 305 -9.79 -1.85 8.64
N ALA A 306 -10.54 -1.83 9.74
CA ALA A 306 -9.99 -2.05 11.08
C ALA A 306 -9.48 -3.49 11.30
N SER A 307 -9.95 -4.48 10.52
CA SER A 307 -9.54 -5.89 10.68
C SER A 307 -8.09 -6.16 10.28
N VAL A 308 -7.42 -5.22 9.62
CA VAL A 308 -5.99 -5.26 9.39
C VAL A 308 -5.19 -5.16 10.70
N MET A 309 -5.69 -4.44 11.71
CA MET A 309 -4.99 -4.32 13.00
C MET A 309 -4.77 -5.69 13.70
N PRO A 310 -5.80 -6.51 13.95
CA PRO A 310 -5.56 -7.85 14.51
C PRO A 310 -4.74 -8.73 13.56
N THR A 311 -4.84 -8.56 12.25
CA THR A 311 -3.99 -9.27 11.27
C THR A 311 -2.51 -8.96 11.50
N VAL A 312 -2.12 -7.70 11.58
CA VAL A 312 -0.72 -7.28 11.84
C VAL A 312 -0.22 -7.78 13.20
N LEU A 313 -1.07 -7.77 14.22
CA LEU A 313 -0.72 -8.32 15.53
C LEU A 313 -0.49 -9.84 15.46
N LEU A 314 -1.32 -10.56 14.72
CA LEU A 314 -1.18 -12.02 14.53
C LEU A 314 0.09 -12.34 13.73
N ILE A 315 0.46 -11.55 12.70
CA ILE A 315 1.75 -11.69 12.00
C ILE A 315 2.89 -11.66 13.01
N ALA A 316 2.93 -10.63 13.84
CA ALA A 316 3.98 -10.47 14.84
C ALA A 316 4.04 -11.65 15.84
N ILE A 317 2.88 -12.21 16.23
CA ILE A 317 2.81 -13.39 17.11
C ILE A 317 3.30 -14.65 16.40
N GLU A 318 2.91 -14.85 15.14
CA GLU A 318 3.29 -16.01 14.33
C GLU A 318 4.80 -16.03 14.07
N GLU A 319 5.38 -14.91 13.66
CA GLU A 319 6.82 -14.77 13.48
C GLU A 319 7.59 -15.04 14.77
N ALA A 320 7.17 -14.40 15.88
CA ALA A 320 7.86 -14.50 17.16
C ALA A 320 7.76 -15.89 17.84
N LYS A 321 6.67 -16.64 17.58
CA LYS A 321 6.40 -17.91 18.29
C LYS A 321 6.47 -19.14 17.40
N LEU A 322 5.96 -19.04 16.17
CA LEU A 322 5.79 -20.20 15.29
C LEU A 322 6.85 -20.26 14.20
N ARG A 323 7.60 -19.17 13.99
CA ARG A 323 8.55 -19.01 12.86
C ARG A 323 7.89 -19.35 11.53
N LEU A 324 6.61 -18.98 11.40
CA LEU A 324 5.82 -19.21 10.21
C LEU A 324 6.14 -18.06 9.22
N VAL A 325 7.07 -18.33 8.32
CA VAL A 325 7.57 -17.38 7.32
C VAL A 325 7.74 -18.08 5.98
N GLU A 326 7.74 -17.32 4.91
CA GLU A 326 8.08 -17.79 3.58
C GLU A 326 9.57 -18.22 3.53
N THR A 327 9.84 -19.39 2.97
CA THR A 327 11.18 -20.03 3.06
C THR A 327 11.81 -20.33 1.69
N GLY A 328 11.04 -20.22 0.61
CA GLY A 328 11.42 -20.69 -0.73
C GLY A 328 11.22 -22.20 -0.95
N ASP A 329 10.77 -22.96 0.07
CA ASP A 329 10.36 -24.34 -0.10
C ASP A 329 8.86 -24.40 -0.44
N PRO A 330 8.44 -24.93 -1.61
CA PRO A 330 7.06 -24.86 -2.07
C PRO A 330 6.04 -25.46 -1.10
N VAL A 331 6.39 -26.52 -0.38
CA VAL A 331 5.48 -27.17 0.55
C VAL A 331 5.30 -26.35 1.82
N ARG A 332 6.40 -25.83 2.36
CA ARG A 332 6.36 -24.95 3.53
C ARG A 332 5.66 -23.64 3.21
N ASP A 333 5.93 -23.08 2.04
CA ASP A 333 5.31 -21.84 1.59
C ASP A 333 3.81 -22.03 1.32
N ALA A 334 3.38 -23.15 0.74
CA ALA A 334 1.95 -23.47 0.64
C ALA A 334 1.27 -23.55 2.02
N LEU A 335 1.93 -24.15 3.02
CA LEU A 335 1.42 -24.18 4.40
C LEU A 335 1.41 -22.79 5.04
N PHE A 336 2.44 -21.98 4.79
CA PHE A 336 2.51 -20.58 5.23
C PHE A 336 1.35 -19.77 4.65
N PHE A 337 1.10 -19.85 3.34
CA PHE A 337 0.01 -19.10 2.71
C PHE A 337 -1.38 -19.57 3.19
N VAL A 338 -1.58 -20.85 3.45
CA VAL A 338 -2.88 -21.35 3.95
C VAL A 338 -3.09 -20.99 5.43
N PHE A 339 -2.15 -21.32 6.30
CA PHE A 339 -2.32 -21.19 7.75
C PHE A 339 -1.80 -19.86 8.30
N GLY A 340 -0.75 -19.31 7.72
CA GLY A 340 -0.23 -17.98 8.08
C GLY A 340 -1.04 -16.86 7.44
N VAL A 341 -1.32 -16.89 6.15
CA VAL A 341 -2.04 -15.80 5.46
C VAL A 341 -3.54 -16.04 5.50
N GLY A 342 -4.03 -17.07 4.83
CA GLY A 342 -5.48 -17.29 4.64
C GLY A 342 -6.26 -17.44 5.94
N LEU A 343 -5.78 -18.26 6.89
CA LEU A 343 -6.46 -18.45 8.17
C LEU A 343 -6.46 -17.17 9.01
N ARG A 344 -5.31 -16.52 9.13
CA ARG A 344 -5.13 -15.31 9.92
C ARG A 344 -6.03 -14.17 9.45
N GLU A 345 -6.06 -13.93 8.15
CA GLU A 345 -6.84 -12.85 7.59
C GLU A 345 -8.33 -13.09 7.67
N GLU A 346 -8.80 -14.29 7.29
CA GLU A 346 -10.23 -14.57 7.38
C GLU A 346 -10.73 -14.63 8.83
N ALA A 347 -9.90 -15.11 9.77
CA ALA A 347 -10.21 -15.05 11.20
C ALA A 347 -10.31 -13.61 11.72
N SER A 348 -9.40 -12.71 11.32
CA SER A 348 -9.42 -11.29 11.68
C SER A 348 -10.66 -10.58 11.14
N LYS A 349 -11.02 -10.85 9.88
CA LYS A 349 -12.24 -10.31 9.25
C LYS A 349 -13.51 -10.79 9.95
N LEU A 350 -13.60 -12.10 10.25
CA LEU A 350 -14.74 -12.66 10.99
C LEU A 350 -14.84 -12.12 12.42
N LEU A 351 -13.70 -11.93 13.10
CA LEU A 351 -13.66 -11.36 14.45
C LEU A 351 -14.31 -9.97 14.48
N LEU A 352 -14.00 -9.12 13.50
CA LEU A 352 -14.57 -7.78 13.40
C LEU A 352 -16.00 -7.77 12.83
N PHE A 353 -16.37 -8.77 12.03
CA PHE A 353 -17.74 -8.95 11.55
C PHE A 353 -18.70 -9.43 12.66
N ALA A 354 -18.26 -10.32 13.56
CA ALA A 354 -19.10 -10.98 14.55
C ALA A 354 -19.98 -10.03 15.40
N PRO A 355 -19.52 -8.84 15.84
CA PRO A 355 -20.34 -7.88 16.57
C PRO A 355 -21.54 -7.33 15.79
N LEU A 356 -21.52 -7.37 14.45
CA LEU A 356 -22.67 -6.95 13.63
C LEU A 356 -23.77 -8.00 13.57
N LEU A 357 -23.43 -9.28 13.81
CA LEU A 357 -24.37 -10.38 13.60
C LEU A 357 -25.66 -10.28 14.44
N PRO A 358 -25.64 -9.91 15.74
CA PRO A 358 -26.85 -9.71 16.52
C PRO A 358 -27.78 -8.63 15.94
N ILE A 359 -27.19 -7.54 15.38
CA ILE A 359 -27.92 -6.44 14.77
C ILE A 359 -28.57 -6.91 13.46
N LEU A 360 -27.80 -7.62 12.62
CA LEU A 360 -28.26 -8.17 11.34
C LEU A 360 -29.36 -9.21 11.54
N ARG A 361 -29.27 -10.06 12.56
CA ARG A 361 -30.30 -11.06 12.88
C ARG A 361 -31.58 -10.44 13.42
N ARG A 362 -31.50 -9.29 14.08
CA ARG A 362 -32.68 -8.60 14.63
C ARG A 362 -33.39 -7.74 13.60
N TRP A 363 -32.68 -7.04 12.73
CA TRP A 363 -33.20 -6.00 11.86
C TRP A 363 -33.01 -6.26 10.37
N GLY A 364 -32.06 -7.11 10.00
CA GLY A 364 -31.73 -7.47 8.63
C GLY A 364 -32.36 -8.77 8.15
N ASP A 365 -31.79 -9.29 7.09
CA ASP A 365 -32.09 -10.61 6.52
C ASP A 365 -30.78 -11.33 6.11
N LYS A 366 -30.90 -12.55 5.59
CA LYS A 366 -29.73 -13.33 5.16
C LYS A 366 -28.92 -12.62 4.07
N LEU A 367 -29.55 -11.85 3.22
CA LEU A 367 -28.88 -11.05 2.21
C LEU A 367 -28.05 -9.92 2.85
N ASP A 368 -28.57 -9.27 3.92
CA ASP A 368 -27.83 -8.26 4.65
C ASP A 368 -26.57 -8.85 5.32
N VAL A 369 -26.63 -10.08 5.83
CA VAL A 369 -25.47 -10.80 6.38
C VAL A 369 -24.39 -11.02 5.33
N LEU A 370 -24.77 -11.56 4.15
CA LEU A 370 -23.86 -11.78 3.01
C LEU A 370 -23.19 -10.48 2.56
N VAL A 371 -23.98 -9.41 2.42
CA VAL A 371 -23.50 -8.11 1.94
C VAL A 371 -22.62 -7.43 2.96
N CYS A 372 -22.94 -7.48 4.25
CA CYS A 372 -22.09 -6.93 5.30
C CYS A 372 -20.77 -7.70 5.42
N GLY A 373 -20.79 -9.04 5.33
CA GLY A 373 -19.57 -9.83 5.24
C GLY A 373 -18.71 -9.46 4.03
N ALA A 374 -19.34 -9.29 2.86
CA ALA A 374 -18.65 -8.83 1.65
C ALA A 374 -18.04 -7.42 1.82
N LEU A 375 -18.74 -6.51 2.49
CA LEU A 375 -18.22 -5.16 2.77
C LEU A 375 -17.07 -5.16 3.79
N VAL A 376 -17.08 -6.09 4.77
CA VAL A 376 -15.90 -6.31 5.64
C VAL A 376 -14.70 -6.78 4.81
N GLY A 377 -14.89 -7.77 3.91
CA GLY A 377 -13.84 -8.21 3.00
C GLY A 377 -13.32 -7.09 2.10
N LEU A 378 -14.21 -6.26 1.58
CA LEU A 378 -13.84 -5.09 0.75
C LEU A 378 -13.05 -4.05 1.54
N GLY A 379 -13.44 -3.76 2.77
CA GLY A 379 -12.73 -2.82 3.63
C GLY A 379 -11.29 -3.28 3.92
N PHE A 380 -11.11 -4.57 4.18
CA PHE A 380 -9.80 -5.19 4.33
C PHE A 380 -8.96 -5.03 3.05
N ALA A 381 -9.50 -5.45 1.90
CA ALA A 381 -8.80 -5.35 0.62
C ALA A 381 -8.44 -3.90 0.24
N ALA A 382 -9.30 -2.94 0.56
CA ALA A 382 -9.05 -1.52 0.29
C ALA A 382 -7.85 -1.00 1.08
N GLU A 383 -7.67 -1.43 2.32
CA GLU A 383 -6.50 -1.09 3.13
C GLU A 383 -5.26 -1.84 2.66
N GLU A 384 -5.35 -3.14 2.42
CA GLU A 384 -4.24 -3.95 1.92
C GLU A 384 -3.66 -3.40 0.60
N ASN A 385 -4.51 -2.90 -0.29
CA ASN A 385 -4.08 -2.27 -1.55
C ASN A 385 -3.19 -1.04 -1.31
N LEU A 386 -3.26 -0.36 -0.16
CA LEU A 386 -2.36 0.75 0.16
C LEU A 386 -0.91 0.29 0.24
N ASN A 387 -0.65 -0.88 0.83
CA ASN A 387 0.69 -1.44 0.94
C ASN A 387 1.28 -1.77 -0.45
N TYR A 388 0.48 -2.38 -1.33
CA TYR A 388 0.93 -2.68 -2.70
C TYR A 388 1.17 -1.43 -3.54
N LEU A 389 0.33 -0.41 -3.40
CA LEU A 389 0.55 0.88 -4.08
C LEU A 389 1.79 1.62 -3.55
N ALA A 390 2.11 1.48 -2.26
CA ALA A 390 3.31 2.06 -1.67
C ALA A 390 4.60 1.40 -2.18
N GLN A 391 4.57 0.12 -2.51
CA GLN A 391 5.71 -0.63 -3.08
C GLN A 391 5.96 -0.32 -4.56
N GLN A 392 5.12 0.52 -5.20
CA GLN A 392 5.23 0.99 -6.59
C GLN A 392 5.17 -0.13 -7.66
N ASP A 393 4.68 -1.30 -7.33
CA ASP A 393 4.35 -2.32 -8.33
C ASP A 393 3.03 -1.96 -9.03
N LEU A 394 3.18 -1.26 -10.15
CA LEU A 394 2.07 -0.73 -10.92
C LEU A 394 1.13 -1.82 -11.44
N GLN A 395 1.68 -2.93 -11.92
CA GLN A 395 0.90 -4.01 -12.52
C GLN A 395 0.09 -4.75 -11.45
N THR A 396 0.70 -5.12 -10.35
CA THR A 396 0.04 -5.74 -9.21
C THR A 396 -1.02 -4.81 -8.62
N GLY A 397 -0.71 -3.54 -8.38
CA GLY A 397 -1.66 -2.57 -7.86
C GLY A 397 -2.92 -2.41 -8.73
N ILE A 398 -2.76 -2.37 -10.06
CA ILE A 398 -3.89 -2.28 -11.01
C ILE A 398 -4.74 -3.56 -10.99
N SER A 399 -4.11 -4.73 -11.06
CA SER A 399 -4.82 -6.01 -11.09
C SER A 399 -5.61 -6.24 -9.80
N ARG A 400 -5.06 -5.88 -8.65
CA ARG A 400 -5.70 -6.02 -7.34
C ARG A 400 -6.98 -5.21 -7.18
N PHE A 401 -7.11 -4.04 -7.79
CA PHE A 401 -8.35 -3.28 -7.75
C PHE A 401 -9.54 -4.03 -8.35
N LEU A 402 -9.31 -4.85 -9.36
CA LEU A 402 -10.37 -5.66 -9.98
C LEU A 402 -10.53 -7.01 -9.26
N THR A 403 -9.45 -7.72 -9.01
CA THR A 403 -9.48 -9.12 -8.54
C THR A 403 -9.52 -9.21 -7.02
N ALA A 404 -8.54 -8.67 -6.29
CA ALA A 404 -8.44 -8.82 -4.85
C ALA A 404 -9.64 -8.22 -4.11
N ASN A 405 -10.11 -7.03 -4.50
CA ASN A 405 -11.29 -6.42 -3.91
C ASN A 405 -12.49 -7.36 -3.94
N PHE A 406 -12.79 -7.94 -5.11
CA PHE A 406 -13.93 -8.86 -5.21
C PHE A 406 -13.65 -10.21 -4.54
N PHE A 407 -12.43 -10.71 -4.60
CA PHE A 407 -12.05 -11.98 -4.00
C PHE A 407 -12.26 -11.97 -2.49
N HIS A 408 -11.76 -10.95 -1.79
CA HIS A 408 -12.02 -10.77 -0.36
C HIS A 408 -13.50 -10.56 -0.03
N MET A 409 -14.24 -9.81 -0.88
CA MET A 409 -15.69 -9.68 -0.73
C MET A 409 -16.39 -11.03 -0.77
N ALA A 410 -16.04 -11.89 -1.72
CA ALA A 410 -16.67 -13.18 -1.91
C ALA A 410 -16.33 -14.15 -0.77
N MET A 411 -15.07 -14.19 -0.33
CA MET A 411 -14.61 -15.02 0.79
C MET A 411 -15.32 -14.67 2.09
N THR A 412 -15.18 -13.41 2.52
CA THR A 412 -15.73 -12.98 3.81
C THR A 412 -17.25 -12.95 3.80
N GLY A 413 -17.89 -12.63 2.67
CA GLY A 413 -19.34 -12.71 2.52
C GLY A 413 -19.87 -14.14 2.70
N THR A 414 -19.19 -15.11 2.08
CA THR A 414 -19.55 -16.54 2.20
C THR A 414 -19.34 -17.06 3.62
N LEU A 415 -18.21 -16.70 4.27
CA LEU A 415 -17.94 -17.05 5.67
C LEU A 415 -18.93 -16.43 6.64
N ALA A 416 -19.30 -15.16 6.45
CA ALA A 416 -20.30 -14.48 7.28
C ALA A 416 -21.66 -15.18 7.21
N SER A 417 -22.08 -15.61 6.02
CA SER A 417 -23.31 -16.39 5.85
C SER A 417 -23.24 -17.74 6.56
N ALA A 418 -22.11 -18.44 6.45
CA ALA A 418 -21.92 -19.72 7.13
C ALA A 418 -21.87 -19.56 8.66
N LEU A 419 -21.28 -18.46 9.16
CA LEU A 419 -21.28 -18.12 10.59
C LEU A 419 -22.69 -17.83 11.11
N ASP A 420 -23.52 -17.12 10.36
CA ASP A 420 -24.92 -16.87 10.71
C ASP A 420 -25.73 -18.16 10.83
N ASP A 421 -25.59 -19.07 9.84
CA ASP A 421 -26.23 -20.40 9.91
C ASP A 421 -25.75 -21.18 11.14
N PHE A 422 -24.44 -21.21 11.43
CA PHE A 422 -23.87 -21.87 12.61
C PHE A 422 -24.36 -21.29 13.93
N VAL A 423 -24.44 -19.96 14.05
CA VAL A 423 -24.96 -19.31 15.28
C VAL A 423 -26.47 -19.55 15.43
N SER A 424 -27.19 -19.78 14.32
CA SER A 424 -28.63 -20.07 14.33
C SER A 424 -28.94 -21.45 14.88
N ASP A 425 -28.17 -22.46 14.48
CA ASP A 425 -28.31 -23.85 14.95
C ASP A 425 -26.93 -24.52 14.85
N ARG A 426 -26.24 -24.55 16.00
CA ARG A 426 -24.85 -25.04 16.08
C ARG A 426 -24.74 -26.51 15.72
N GLU A 427 -25.64 -27.35 16.21
CA GLU A 427 -25.58 -28.80 15.99
C GLU A 427 -25.76 -29.13 14.51
N LYS A 428 -26.75 -28.51 13.88
CA LYS A 428 -27.08 -28.73 12.48
C LYS A 428 -26.02 -28.17 11.52
N HIS A 429 -25.42 -27.02 11.82
CA HIS A 429 -24.59 -26.29 10.86
C HIS A 429 -23.08 -26.32 11.18
N ALA A 430 -22.62 -26.96 12.29
CA ALA A 430 -21.21 -27.04 12.65
C ALA A 430 -20.34 -27.62 11.52
N ALA A 431 -20.74 -28.77 10.97
CA ALA A 431 -19.98 -29.43 9.89
C ALA A 431 -19.95 -28.59 8.60
N ALA A 432 -21.04 -27.88 8.28
CA ALA A 432 -21.10 -27.00 7.13
C ALA A 432 -20.20 -25.77 7.32
N PHE A 433 -20.25 -25.14 8.48
CA PHE A 433 -19.38 -24.01 8.84
C PHE A 433 -17.90 -24.40 8.76
N THR A 434 -17.51 -25.53 9.38
CA THR A 434 -16.12 -26.02 9.32
C THR A 434 -15.66 -26.25 7.89
N ARG A 435 -16.47 -26.93 7.06
CA ARG A 435 -16.13 -27.16 5.64
C ARG A 435 -15.97 -25.85 4.87
N THR A 436 -16.90 -24.91 5.06
CA THR A 436 -16.83 -23.61 4.40
C THR A 436 -15.58 -22.83 4.85
N THR A 437 -15.25 -22.85 6.14
CA THR A 437 -14.06 -22.20 6.67
C THR A 437 -12.79 -22.81 6.08
N LEU A 438 -12.66 -24.13 6.10
CA LEU A 438 -11.50 -24.81 5.52
C LEU A 438 -11.37 -24.56 4.00
N PHE A 439 -12.49 -24.54 3.29
CA PHE A 439 -12.50 -24.23 1.86
C PHE A 439 -12.05 -22.79 1.60
N ILE A 440 -12.59 -21.81 2.32
CA ILE A 440 -12.24 -20.39 2.13
C ILE A 440 -10.79 -20.13 2.52
N VAL A 441 -10.33 -20.63 3.66
CA VAL A 441 -8.93 -20.52 4.08
C VAL A 441 -7.99 -21.20 3.06
N GLY A 442 -8.36 -22.38 2.60
CA GLY A 442 -7.57 -23.10 1.60
C GLY A 442 -7.50 -22.41 0.25
N ILE A 443 -8.62 -21.88 -0.26
CA ILE A 443 -8.65 -21.17 -1.55
C ILE A 443 -7.95 -19.81 -1.47
N HIS A 444 -8.03 -19.14 -0.32
CA HIS A 444 -7.29 -17.89 -0.07
C HIS A 444 -5.78 -18.13 -0.12
N GLY A 445 -5.27 -19.02 0.73
CA GLY A 445 -3.85 -19.33 0.74
C GLY A 445 -3.33 -19.91 -0.57
N ALA A 446 -4.13 -20.75 -1.25
CA ALA A 446 -3.77 -21.26 -2.57
C ALA A 446 -3.70 -20.14 -3.62
N TYR A 447 -4.62 -19.17 -3.59
CA TYR A 447 -4.62 -18.03 -4.49
C TYR A 447 -3.33 -17.20 -4.32
N ASP A 448 -2.97 -16.85 -3.08
CA ASP A 448 -1.78 -16.05 -2.79
C ASP A 448 -0.49 -16.82 -3.09
N PHE A 449 -0.42 -18.10 -2.72
CA PHE A 449 0.69 -18.98 -3.08
C PHE A 449 0.93 -19.04 -4.59
N LEU A 450 -0.13 -19.22 -5.36
CA LEU A 450 -0.06 -19.31 -6.83
C LEU A 450 0.37 -18.00 -7.47
N LEU A 451 0.00 -16.84 -6.91
CA LEU A 451 0.44 -15.54 -7.40
C LEU A 451 1.90 -15.25 -7.04
N SER A 452 2.39 -15.76 -5.91
CA SER A 452 3.79 -15.61 -5.49
C SER A 452 4.74 -16.56 -6.22
N HIS A 453 4.20 -17.65 -6.81
CA HIS A 453 4.97 -18.70 -7.48
C HIS A 453 4.49 -18.88 -8.92
N GLU A 454 4.79 -17.88 -9.77
CA GLU A 454 4.34 -17.89 -11.19
C GLU A 454 4.89 -19.06 -12.01
N GLU A 455 6.03 -19.63 -11.62
CA GLU A 455 6.67 -20.77 -12.27
C GLU A 455 5.81 -22.05 -12.28
N TYR A 456 4.82 -22.15 -11.40
CA TYR A 456 3.86 -23.27 -11.38
C TYR A 456 2.60 -23.02 -12.22
N GLY A 457 2.63 -22.06 -13.15
CA GLY A 457 1.44 -21.66 -13.91
C GLY A 457 0.39 -20.96 -13.03
N GLY A 458 0.87 -20.30 -11.97
CA GLY A 458 0.09 -19.75 -10.87
C GLY A 458 -1.03 -18.84 -11.29
N SER A 459 -0.79 -17.96 -12.25
CA SER A 459 -1.80 -17.00 -12.73
C SER A 459 -3.06 -17.66 -13.28
N TYR A 460 -2.95 -18.79 -14.00
CA TYR A 460 -4.12 -19.52 -14.54
C TYR A 460 -4.90 -20.26 -13.45
N LEU A 461 -4.20 -20.88 -12.50
CA LEU A 461 -4.81 -21.59 -11.39
C LEU A 461 -5.46 -20.61 -10.40
N ALA A 462 -4.82 -19.49 -10.11
CA ALA A 462 -5.38 -18.40 -9.32
C ALA A 462 -6.66 -17.84 -9.97
N MET A 463 -6.67 -17.67 -11.29
CA MET A 463 -7.86 -17.26 -12.03
C MET A 463 -8.98 -18.29 -11.91
N THR A 464 -8.67 -19.60 -11.94
CA THR A 464 -9.65 -20.66 -11.74
C THR A 464 -10.25 -20.59 -10.34
N ALA A 465 -9.42 -20.43 -9.30
CA ALA A 465 -9.87 -20.23 -7.92
C ALA A 465 -10.81 -19.02 -7.80
N PHE A 466 -10.44 -17.90 -8.42
CA PHE A 466 -11.25 -16.69 -8.49
C PHE A 466 -12.63 -16.93 -9.12
N VAL A 467 -12.68 -17.61 -10.27
CA VAL A 467 -13.95 -17.92 -10.99
C VAL A 467 -14.85 -18.83 -10.16
N VAL A 468 -14.28 -19.88 -9.54
CA VAL A 468 -15.05 -20.80 -8.67
C VAL A 468 -15.67 -20.06 -7.50
N LEU A 469 -14.87 -19.25 -6.80
CA LEU A 469 -15.36 -18.50 -5.64
C LEU A 469 -16.41 -17.45 -6.05
N THR A 470 -16.17 -16.74 -7.16
CA THR A 470 -17.14 -15.78 -7.72
C THR A 470 -18.50 -16.44 -7.95
N ARG A 471 -18.49 -17.60 -8.57
CA ARG A 471 -19.73 -18.33 -8.86
C ARG A 471 -20.45 -18.72 -7.57
N LEU A 472 -19.75 -19.32 -6.60
CA LEU A 472 -20.35 -19.73 -5.33
C LEU A 472 -20.95 -18.55 -4.55
N PHE A 473 -20.24 -17.43 -4.50
CA PHE A 473 -20.73 -16.23 -3.83
C PHE A 473 -21.98 -15.67 -4.51
N LEU A 474 -21.98 -15.51 -5.84
CA LEU A 474 -23.11 -14.98 -6.58
C LEU A 474 -24.33 -15.92 -6.53
N GLU A 475 -24.15 -17.23 -6.53
CA GLU A 475 -25.24 -18.22 -6.31
C GLU A 475 -25.83 -18.07 -4.88
N ALA A 476 -25.01 -17.84 -3.86
CA ALA A 476 -25.48 -17.60 -2.51
C ALA A 476 -26.28 -16.27 -2.42
N VAL A 477 -25.82 -15.21 -3.08
CA VAL A 477 -26.53 -13.94 -3.17
C VAL A 477 -27.87 -14.10 -3.90
N ASP A 478 -27.89 -14.80 -5.04
CA ASP A 478 -29.13 -15.03 -5.81
C ASP A 478 -30.16 -15.80 -4.98
N SER A 479 -29.73 -16.87 -4.30
CA SER A 479 -30.60 -17.66 -3.42
C SER A 479 -31.20 -16.83 -2.26
N ALA A 480 -30.45 -15.86 -1.71
CA ALA A 480 -30.91 -14.97 -0.66
C ALA A 480 -31.80 -13.84 -1.20
N ARG A 481 -31.73 -13.52 -2.48
CA ARG A 481 -32.36 -12.37 -3.14
C ARG A 481 -33.73 -12.70 -3.74
N ARG A 482 -34.67 -13.10 -2.96
CA ARG A 482 -35.99 -13.68 -3.34
C ARG A 482 -36.84 -12.94 -4.38
N ARG A 483 -36.56 -11.70 -4.81
CA ARG A 483 -37.31 -10.95 -5.85
C ARG A 483 -36.43 -9.88 -6.51
N ALA A 484 -36.64 -9.69 -7.82
CA ALA A 484 -36.00 -8.61 -8.58
C ALA A 484 -36.49 -7.22 -8.13
N ASP A 485 -35.56 -6.27 -8.02
CA ASP A 485 -35.86 -4.86 -7.78
C ASP A 485 -36.26 -4.16 -9.10
N ARG A 486 -37.16 -3.20 -9.00
CA ARG A 486 -37.44 -2.27 -10.10
C ARG A 486 -36.34 -1.20 -10.12
N GLY A 487 -35.53 -1.13 -11.18
CA GLY A 487 -34.51 -0.12 -11.36
C GLY A 487 -33.18 -0.70 -11.88
N MET A 488 -32.07 -0.12 -11.44
CA MET A 488 -30.74 -0.56 -11.86
C MET A 488 -30.48 -2.00 -11.42
N THR A 489 -30.18 -2.87 -12.39
CA THR A 489 -29.91 -4.29 -12.12
C THR A 489 -28.50 -4.48 -11.52
N PRO A 490 -28.21 -5.64 -10.88
CA PRO A 490 -26.86 -5.98 -10.45
C PRO A 490 -25.82 -5.92 -11.59
N LEU A 491 -26.23 -6.27 -12.80
CA LEU A 491 -25.36 -6.19 -13.98
C LEU A 491 -24.94 -4.74 -14.30
N HIS A 492 -25.87 -3.77 -14.22
CA HIS A 492 -25.49 -2.36 -14.37
C HIS A 492 -24.49 -1.92 -13.28
N ALA A 493 -24.75 -2.29 -12.03
CA ALA A 493 -23.88 -1.93 -10.92
C ALA A 493 -22.49 -2.56 -11.06
N PHE A 494 -22.40 -3.79 -11.54
CA PHE A 494 -21.14 -4.45 -11.85
C PHE A 494 -20.36 -3.71 -12.96
N VAL A 495 -21.03 -3.39 -14.07
CA VAL A 495 -20.38 -2.65 -15.18
C VAL A 495 -19.88 -1.29 -14.70
N LEU A 496 -20.65 -0.59 -13.86
CA LEU A 496 -20.22 0.68 -13.28
C LEU A 496 -19.04 0.50 -12.33
N ALA A 497 -19.00 -0.54 -11.49
CA ALA A 497 -17.89 -0.82 -10.61
C ALA A 497 -16.59 -1.09 -11.40
N VAL A 498 -16.67 -1.98 -12.41
CA VAL A 498 -15.52 -2.28 -13.28
C VAL A 498 -15.08 -1.02 -14.04
N ALA A 499 -16.01 -0.21 -14.52
CA ALA A 499 -15.70 1.06 -15.19
C ALA A 499 -14.97 2.05 -14.27
N VAL A 500 -15.39 2.17 -13.01
CA VAL A 500 -14.70 3.00 -12.00
C VAL A 500 -13.29 2.49 -11.76
N VAL A 501 -13.12 1.19 -11.52
CA VAL A 501 -11.81 0.57 -11.33
C VAL A 501 -10.89 0.81 -12.54
N THR A 502 -11.41 0.59 -13.76
CA THR A 502 -10.66 0.83 -15.00
C THR A 502 -10.22 2.29 -15.13
N GLY A 503 -11.10 3.24 -14.83
CA GLY A 503 -10.78 4.67 -14.87
C GLY A 503 -9.70 5.07 -13.86
N VAL A 504 -9.80 4.56 -12.62
CA VAL A 504 -8.79 4.78 -11.56
C VAL A 504 -7.43 4.19 -11.97
N SER A 505 -7.42 2.95 -12.45
CA SER A 505 -6.22 2.26 -12.89
C SER A 505 -5.53 2.97 -14.05
N LEU A 506 -6.32 3.44 -15.03
CA LEU A 506 -5.81 4.19 -16.17
C LEU A 506 -5.21 5.55 -15.73
N ALA A 507 -5.85 6.25 -14.79
CA ALA A 507 -5.32 7.51 -14.26
C ALA A 507 -3.99 7.29 -13.53
N PHE A 508 -3.92 6.28 -12.66
CA PHE A 508 -2.71 5.92 -11.93
C PHE A 508 -1.57 5.54 -12.86
N ALA A 509 -1.82 4.60 -13.80
CA ALA A 509 -0.84 4.21 -14.80
C ALA A 509 -0.39 5.38 -15.68
N SER A 510 -1.32 6.26 -16.10
CA SER A 510 -0.99 7.41 -16.95
C SER A 510 -0.05 8.39 -16.26
N VAL A 511 -0.18 8.57 -14.95
CA VAL A 511 0.73 9.42 -14.16
C VAL A 511 2.08 8.74 -13.96
N ALA A 512 2.09 7.42 -13.74
CA ALA A 512 3.32 6.66 -13.48
C ALA A 512 4.19 6.48 -14.72
N VAL A 513 3.62 6.06 -15.87
CA VAL A 513 4.38 5.67 -17.07
C VAL A 513 3.98 6.45 -18.34
N GLY A 514 3.07 7.43 -18.22
CA GLY A 514 2.54 8.20 -19.32
C GLY A 514 1.34 7.54 -20.01
N PRO A 515 0.44 8.34 -20.66
CA PRO A 515 -0.84 7.83 -21.17
C PRO A 515 -0.71 6.72 -22.23
N LYS A 516 0.29 6.81 -23.10
CA LYS A 516 0.52 5.86 -24.19
C LYS A 516 0.95 4.49 -23.66
N ALA A 517 1.90 4.47 -22.72
CA ALA A 517 2.37 3.25 -22.07
C ALA A 517 1.29 2.65 -21.16
N ALA A 518 0.50 3.48 -20.47
CA ALA A 518 -0.61 3.03 -19.64
C ALA A 518 -1.66 2.26 -20.44
N ILE A 519 -2.05 2.75 -21.64
CA ILE A 519 -2.99 2.05 -22.51
C ILE A 519 -2.44 0.71 -22.96
N LEU A 520 -1.16 0.63 -23.32
CA LEU A 520 -0.53 -0.63 -23.71
C LEU A 520 -0.43 -1.62 -22.54
N LEU A 521 -0.02 -1.14 -21.37
CA LEU A 521 0.06 -1.94 -20.14
C LEU A 521 -1.31 -2.54 -19.77
N MET A 522 -2.36 -1.74 -19.77
CA MET A 522 -3.71 -2.22 -19.47
C MET A 522 -4.24 -3.15 -20.58
N GLY A 523 -3.88 -2.89 -21.84
CA GLY A 523 -4.29 -3.70 -23.00
C GLY A 523 -3.75 -5.13 -22.93
N SER A 524 -2.52 -5.34 -22.48
CA SER A 524 -1.92 -6.67 -22.33
C SER A 524 -2.64 -7.56 -21.29
N GLY A 525 -3.19 -6.97 -20.23
CA GLY A 525 -3.96 -7.68 -19.22
C GLY A 525 -5.44 -7.92 -19.57
N MET A 526 -5.96 -7.30 -20.62
CA MET A 526 -7.41 -7.33 -20.95
C MET A 526 -7.95 -8.72 -21.26
N LEU A 527 -7.16 -9.63 -21.82
CA LEU A 527 -7.63 -11.00 -22.13
C LEU A 527 -7.99 -11.79 -20.89
N GLY A 528 -7.15 -11.74 -19.85
CA GLY A 528 -7.48 -12.37 -18.56
C GLY A 528 -8.70 -11.72 -17.89
N GLN A 529 -8.77 -10.41 -17.92
CA GLN A 529 -9.91 -9.66 -17.37
C GLN A 529 -11.21 -9.92 -18.14
N ALA A 530 -11.16 -10.16 -19.46
CA ALA A 530 -12.34 -10.47 -20.26
C ALA A 530 -13.05 -11.75 -19.81
N ILE A 531 -12.31 -12.76 -19.35
CA ILE A 531 -12.88 -14.00 -18.80
C ILE A 531 -13.66 -13.70 -17.53
N ILE A 532 -13.08 -12.90 -16.63
CA ILE A 532 -13.74 -12.45 -15.38
C ILE A 532 -15.04 -11.73 -15.73
N VAL A 533 -14.96 -10.71 -16.57
CA VAL A 533 -16.12 -9.91 -16.99
C VAL A 533 -17.21 -10.81 -17.64
N TYR A 534 -16.81 -11.77 -18.47
CA TYR A 534 -17.75 -12.71 -19.09
C TYR A 534 -18.50 -13.56 -18.05
N VAL A 535 -17.78 -14.12 -17.06
CA VAL A 535 -18.39 -14.93 -15.98
C VAL A 535 -19.40 -14.12 -15.20
N PHE A 536 -19.05 -12.89 -14.81
CA PHE A 536 -19.96 -11.99 -14.12
C PHE A 536 -21.19 -11.63 -14.96
N VAL A 537 -20.99 -11.20 -16.21
CA VAL A 537 -22.09 -10.83 -17.10
C VAL A 537 -23.06 -12.00 -17.29
N ARG A 538 -22.53 -13.21 -17.47
CA ARG A 538 -23.37 -14.41 -17.61
C ARG A 538 -24.19 -14.68 -16.36
N GLN A 539 -23.60 -14.58 -15.18
CA GLN A 539 -24.26 -14.88 -13.92
C GLN A 539 -25.26 -13.80 -13.51
N LEU A 540 -24.87 -12.52 -13.64
CA LEU A 540 -25.70 -11.38 -13.27
C LEU A 540 -26.86 -11.10 -14.23
N ARG A 541 -26.83 -11.64 -15.46
CA ARG A 541 -28.00 -11.61 -16.37
C ARG A 541 -29.14 -12.51 -15.90
N ALA A 542 -28.80 -13.57 -15.17
CA ALA A 542 -29.79 -14.51 -14.64
C ALA A 542 -30.48 -14.01 -13.36
N MET A 543 -29.84 -13.06 -12.63
CA MET A 543 -30.38 -12.39 -11.43
C MET A 543 -31.31 -11.23 -11.80
#